data_002ec829331eaff228b1653b2d380bf3
#
_entry.id   002ec829331eaff228b1653b2d380bf3
#
_cell.length_a   1.000
_cell.length_b   1.000
_cell.length_c   1.000
_cell.angle_alpha   90.00
_cell.angle_beta   90.00
_cell.angle_gamma   90.00
#
_symmetry.space_group_name_H-M   'P 1'
#
loop_
_entity.id
_entity.type
_entity.pdbx_description
1 polymer ?
#
loop_
_entity_poly.entity_id
_entity_poly.type
_entity_poly.pdbx_seq_one_letter_code
_entity_poly.pdbx_strand_id
1 'polypeptide(L)'
;MPDGAETLLDVQGLQTVFKVRGGEVHAVNDVSFHLRAGELLGVVGESGSGKSVTMMSLLGLLPSPPADVRQGRVTFEGQDLLQIDDRKLRDVRGGRIGFVFQDPMTSLNPVFTVGMQIMEPLRAHMGMGKAQARARAQELLELVGIPGAADRLNDYPHQFSGGMRQRVMIAIALACDPKVLIADEPTTALDVTIQAQIIELMKDLRDKLGMAVIWITHDLGVIAEIADRVMVMYGGQVVEQAPVKELFRNPQHPYTRALLTTVPSVSAERARRLTVIEGQPPILGAAPDACSFRDRCSLAEPRCAKSNPPRFDFGAEHDAACFVTHEAHLARQ
;
A
#
# COMPACT_ATOMS: atom_id res chain seq x y z
N MET A 1 20.76 2.80 -2.35
CA MET A 1 20.15 2.19 -3.56
C MET A 1 21.08 2.46 -4.73
N PRO A 2 21.29 1.53 -5.69
CA PRO A 2 22.02 1.86 -6.90
C PRO A 2 21.22 2.87 -7.71
N ASP A 3 21.84 4.00 -8.04
CA ASP A 3 21.35 4.94 -9.03
C ASP A 3 21.13 4.18 -10.35
N GLY A 4 19.89 4.07 -10.82
CA GLY A 4 19.55 3.42 -12.10
C GLY A 4 18.64 2.19 -12.01
N ALA A 5 17.99 1.90 -10.88
CA ALA A 5 17.02 0.79 -10.81
C ALA A 5 15.85 1.04 -11.76
N GLU A 6 15.50 0.03 -12.57
CA GLU A 6 14.40 0.07 -13.54
C GLU A 6 13.06 0.34 -12.85
N THR A 7 12.26 1.27 -13.41
CA THR A 7 10.89 1.50 -12.95
C THR A 7 10.00 0.34 -13.41
N LEU A 8 9.46 -0.42 -12.47
CA LEU A 8 8.55 -1.53 -12.72
C LEU A 8 7.10 -1.07 -12.89
N LEU A 9 6.66 -0.16 -12.05
CA LEU A 9 5.30 0.38 -12.05
C LEU A 9 5.38 1.91 -12.05
N ASP A 10 4.69 2.55 -12.98
CA ASP A 10 4.54 4.00 -13.07
C ASP A 10 3.07 4.36 -13.12
N VAL A 11 2.63 5.17 -12.17
CA VAL A 11 1.25 5.63 -12.00
C VAL A 11 1.21 7.12 -12.18
N GLN A 12 0.37 7.62 -13.09
CA GLN A 12 0.26 9.02 -13.44
C GLN A 12 -1.20 9.46 -13.42
N GLY A 13 -1.51 10.48 -12.62
CA GLY A 13 -2.79 11.18 -12.61
C GLY A 13 -4.00 10.29 -12.31
N LEU A 14 -3.85 9.24 -11.50
CA LEU A 14 -4.92 8.29 -11.22
C LEU A 14 -6.08 8.96 -10.47
N GLN A 15 -7.30 8.79 -10.98
CA GLN A 15 -8.54 9.29 -10.35
C GLN A 15 -9.57 8.17 -10.24
N THR A 16 -10.12 8.00 -9.04
CA THR A 16 -11.18 7.02 -8.77
C THR A 16 -12.31 7.64 -7.96
N VAL A 17 -13.52 7.46 -8.45
CA VAL A 17 -14.74 8.03 -7.86
C VAL A 17 -15.72 6.90 -7.57
N PHE A 18 -16.47 7.02 -6.49
CA PHE A 18 -17.58 6.12 -6.18
C PHE A 18 -18.91 6.84 -6.37
N LYS A 19 -19.82 6.24 -7.14
CA LYS A 19 -21.20 6.70 -7.30
C LYS A 19 -22.01 6.25 -6.07
N VAL A 20 -22.53 7.20 -5.30
CA VAL A 20 -23.31 6.94 -4.09
C VAL A 20 -24.69 7.61 -4.19
N ARG A 21 -25.62 7.23 -3.29
CA ARG A 21 -26.93 7.93 -3.24
C ARG A 21 -26.69 9.41 -2.91
N GLY A 22 -27.09 10.29 -3.83
CA GLY A 22 -26.99 11.75 -3.65
C GLY A 22 -25.74 12.40 -4.18
N GLY A 23 -24.85 11.66 -4.87
CA GLY A 23 -23.66 12.26 -5.48
C GLY A 23 -22.52 11.32 -5.73
N GLU A 24 -21.32 11.81 -5.58
CA GLU A 24 -20.08 11.09 -5.81
C GLU A 24 -19.13 11.26 -4.63
N VAL A 25 -18.26 10.27 -4.42
CA VAL A 25 -17.13 10.35 -3.48
C VAL A 25 -15.84 10.22 -4.28
N HIS A 26 -15.03 11.25 -4.26
CA HIS A 26 -13.73 11.31 -4.91
C HIS A 26 -12.66 10.70 -3.99
N ALA A 27 -12.45 9.39 -4.13
CA ALA A 27 -11.59 8.63 -3.24
C ALA A 27 -10.10 8.67 -3.62
N VAL A 28 -9.78 8.88 -4.90
CA VAL A 28 -8.42 9.02 -5.43
C VAL A 28 -8.40 10.21 -6.38
N ASN A 29 -7.48 11.14 -6.16
CA ASN A 29 -7.46 12.45 -6.81
C ASN A 29 -6.04 12.77 -7.29
N ASP A 30 -5.80 12.59 -8.59
CA ASP A 30 -4.53 12.92 -9.26
C ASP A 30 -3.29 12.27 -8.60
N VAL A 31 -3.42 10.98 -8.28
CA VAL A 31 -2.34 10.23 -7.64
C VAL A 31 -1.30 9.82 -8.67
N SER A 32 -0.05 10.24 -8.42
CA SER A 32 1.11 9.90 -9.26
C SER A 32 2.28 9.45 -8.39
N PHE A 33 2.84 8.27 -8.72
CA PHE A 33 4.03 7.70 -8.07
C PHE A 33 4.64 6.63 -8.96
N HIS A 34 5.87 6.22 -8.65
CA HIS A 34 6.52 5.08 -9.31
C HIS A 34 7.03 4.08 -8.28
N LEU A 35 7.29 2.85 -8.73
CA LEU A 35 7.92 1.78 -7.96
C LEU A 35 9.06 1.19 -8.75
N ARG A 36 10.25 1.11 -8.16
CA ARG A 36 11.45 0.54 -8.77
C ARG A 36 11.59 -0.94 -8.47
N ALA A 37 12.35 -1.64 -9.29
CA ALA A 37 12.68 -3.05 -9.05
C ALA A 37 13.36 -3.24 -7.67
N GLY A 38 12.88 -4.18 -6.87
CA GLY A 38 13.40 -4.47 -5.53
C GLY A 38 13.13 -3.41 -4.46
N GLU A 39 12.43 -2.31 -4.79
CA GLU A 39 12.08 -1.24 -3.85
C GLU A 39 10.96 -1.67 -2.91
N LEU A 40 11.03 -1.25 -1.64
CA LEU A 40 9.89 -1.25 -0.72
C LEU A 40 9.35 0.17 -0.55
N LEU A 41 8.19 0.43 -1.15
CA LEU A 41 7.46 1.69 -1.02
C LEU A 41 6.44 1.57 0.12
N GLY A 42 6.62 2.34 1.18
CA GLY A 42 5.64 2.51 2.24
C GLY A 42 4.54 3.48 1.84
N VAL A 43 3.27 3.10 2.03
CA VAL A 43 2.12 3.98 1.77
C VAL A 43 1.38 4.21 3.08
N VAL A 44 1.40 5.45 3.57
CA VAL A 44 0.88 5.80 4.90
C VAL A 44 -0.19 6.90 4.84
N GLY A 45 -1.01 6.95 5.87
CA GLY A 45 -2.08 7.96 6.04
C GLY A 45 -3.20 7.42 6.91
N GLU A 46 -4.09 8.30 7.37
CA GLU A 46 -5.27 7.92 8.15
C GLU A 46 -6.22 7.01 7.37
N SER A 47 -7.13 6.33 8.09
CA SER A 47 -8.22 5.58 7.45
C SER A 47 -9.05 6.51 6.55
N GLY A 48 -9.44 6.04 5.37
CA GLY A 48 -10.17 6.84 4.39
C GLY A 48 -9.30 7.79 3.55
N SER A 49 -7.97 7.80 3.69
CA SER A 49 -7.08 8.63 2.86
C SER A 49 -6.90 8.16 1.41
N GLY A 50 -7.51 7.03 1.02
CA GLY A 50 -7.49 6.52 -0.36
C GLY A 50 -6.44 5.44 -0.66
N LYS A 51 -5.62 5.00 0.31
CA LYS A 51 -4.50 4.05 0.13
C LYS A 51 -4.92 2.75 -0.57
N SER A 52 -5.81 1.98 0.07
CA SER A 52 -6.30 0.69 -0.47
C SER A 52 -7.06 0.87 -1.78
N VAL A 53 -7.88 1.93 -1.88
CA VAL A 53 -8.61 2.26 -3.11
C VAL A 53 -7.66 2.53 -4.27
N THR A 54 -6.57 3.27 -4.04
CA THR A 54 -5.53 3.51 -5.05
C THR A 54 -4.98 2.19 -5.57
N MET A 55 -4.54 1.29 -4.69
CA MET A 55 -3.92 0.02 -5.10
C MET A 55 -4.92 -0.93 -5.78
N MET A 56 -6.15 -1.00 -5.30
CA MET A 56 -7.19 -1.79 -5.97
C MET A 56 -7.57 -1.22 -7.33
N SER A 57 -7.52 0.11 -7.51
CA SER A 57 -7.76 0.76 -8.81
C SER A 57 -6.73 0.37 -9.86
N LEU A 58 -5.44 0.26 -9.47
CA LEU A 58 -4.35 -0.12 -10.39
C LEU A 58 -4.64 -1.45 -11.10
N LEU A 59 -5.25 -2.37 -10.37
CA LEU A 59 -5.51 -3.74 -10.83
C LEU A 59 -6.97 -3.96 -11.24
N GLY A 60 -7.82 -2.92 -11.24
CA GLY A 60 -9.25 -3.07 -11.54
C GLY A 60 -9.95 -4.06 -10.60
N LEU A 61 -9.57 -4.09 -9.31
CA LEU A 61 -10.16 -4.96 -8.29
C LEU A 61 -11.41 -4.37 -7.62
N LEU A 62 -11.70 -3.10 -7.89
CA LEU A 62 -12.90 -2.45 -7.37
C LEU A 62 -14.14 -2.90 -8.14
N PRO A 63 -15.27 -3.19 -7.47
CA PRO A 63 -16.52 -3.48 -8.15
C PRO A 63 -17.00 -2.24 -8.92
N SER A 64 -17.26 -2.40 -10.21
CA SER A 64 -17.78 -1.32 -11.05
C SER A 64 -19.13 -1.74 -11.65
N PRO A 65 -20.25 -1.08 -11.32
CA PRO A 65 -20.40 -0.01 -10.31
C PRO A 65 -20.27 -0.52 -8.86
N PRO A 66 -20.05 0.31 -7.82
CA PRO A 66 -20.13 1.78 -7.82
C PRO A 66 -18.83 2.51 -8.18
N ALA A 67 -17.68 1.82 -8.24
CA ALA A 67 -16.40 2.45 -8.55
C ALA A 67 -16.28 2.80 -10.05
N ASP A 68 -15.61 3.92 -10.31
CA ASP A 68 -15.36 4.46 -11.65
C ASP A 68 -13.93 5.03 -11.67
N VAL A 69 -13.01 4.36 -12.35
CA VAL A 69 -11.64 4.85 -12.59
C VAL A 69 -11.70 5.76 -13.81
N ARG A 70 -11.68 7.07 -13.58
CA ARG A 70 -11.98 8.09 -14.61
C ARG A 70 -10.78 8.52 -15.42
N GLN A 71 -9.63 8.61 -14.77
CA GLN A 71 -8.42 9.15 -15.40
C GLN A 71 -7.20 8.44 -14.85
N GLY A 72 -6.10 8.57 -15.55
CA GLY A 72 -4.79 8.11 -15.18
C GLY A 72 -4.18 7.18 -16.20
N ARG A 73 -2.91 6.89 -15.96
CA ARG A 73 -2.13 5.86 -16.66
C ARG A 73 -1.45 5.01 -15.62
N VAL A 74 -1.48 3.70 -15.80
CA VAL A 74 -0.83 2.72 -14.93
C VAL A 74 0.07 1.84 -15.79
N THR A 75 1.31 2.23 -15.93
CA THR A 75 2.28 1.49 -16.74
C THR A 75 3.00 0.45 -15.89
N PHE A 76 2.84 -0.82 -16.21
CA PHE A 76 3.56 -1.93 -15.61
C PHE A 76 4.29 -2.70 -16.72
N GLU A 77 5.63 -2.79 -16.64
CA GLU A 77 6.46 -3.42 -17.67
C GLU A 77 6.13 -2.94 -19.09
N GLY A 78 5.92 -1.64 -19.25
CA GLY A 78 5.64 -1.00 -20.54
C GLY A 78 4.20 -1.14 -21.04
N GLN A 79 3.29 -1.78 -20.28
CA GLN A 79 1.87 -1.92 -20.61
C GLN A 79 1.00 -1.05 -19.71
N ASP A 80 0.05 -0.32 -20.28
CA ASP A 80 -0.93 0.46 -19.50
C ASP A 80 -2.06 -0.45 -19.03
N LEU A 81 -2.09 -0.76 -17.73
CA LEU A 81 -3.05 -1.68 -17.11
C LEU A 81 -4.50 -1.21 -17.20
N LEU A 82 -4.74 0.10 -17.36
CA LEU A 82 -6.08 0.65 -17.50
C LEU A 82 -6.64 0.51 -18.93
N GLN A 83 -5.78 0.17 -19.90
CA GLN A 83 -6.14 0.06 -21.31
C GLN A 83 -6.09 -1.37 -21.86
N ILE A 84 -5.51 -2.33 -21.12
CA ILE A 84 -5.47 -3.72 -21.55
C ILE A 84 -6.82 -4.39 -21.32
N ASP A 85 -7.08 -5.45 -22.09
CA ASP A 85 -8.30 -6.25 -21.92
C ASP A 85 -8.31 -7.05 -20.61
N ASP A 86 -9.51 -7.43 -20.15
CA ASP A 86 -9.69 -8.16 -18.89
C ASP A 86 -8.92 -9.49 -18.82
N ARG A 87 -8.65 -10.14 -19.94
CA ARG A 87 -7.92 -11.40 -19.98
C ARG A 87 -6.45 -11.14 -19.64
N LYS A 88 -5.83 -10.15 -20.29
CA LYS A 88 -4.45 -9.75 -19.99
C LYS A 88 -4.33 -9.20 -18.57
N LEU A 89 -5.31 -8.42 -18.11
CA LEU A 89 -5.32 -7.90 -16.75
C LEU A 89 -5.43 -9.04 -15.71
N ARG A 90 -6.16 -10.11 -16.00
CA ARG A 90 -6.18 -11.31 -15.14
C ARG A 90 -4.82 -12.01 -15.09
N ASP A 91 -4.07 -12.05 -16.19
CA ASP A 91 -2.72 -12.63 -16.20
C ASP A 91 -1.74 -11.79 -15.35
N VAL A 92 -1.96 -10.49 -15.24
CA VAL A 92 -1.18 -9.61 -14.32
C VAL A 92 -1.58 -9.84 -12.86
N ARG A 93 -2.91 -9.93 -12.58
CA ARG A 93 -3.43 -10.18 -11.22
C ARG A 93 -3.04 -11.57 -10.75
N GLY A 94 -2.28 -11.66 -9.67
CA GLY A 94 -1.82 -12.92 -9.10
C GLY A 94 -0.69 -13.61 -9.87
N GLY A 95 -0.54 -13.34 -11.19
CA GLY A 95 0.55 -13.89 -11.99
C GLY A 95 1.83 -13.04 -11.93
N ARG A 96 1.70 -11.71 -11.99
CA ARG A 96 2.82 -10.76 -12.03
C ARG A 96 2.81 -9.78 -10.88
N ILE A 97 1.63 -9.43 -10.37
CA ILE A 97 1.41 -8.60 -9.19
C ILE A 97 0.59 -9.41 -8.21
N GLY A 98 1.20 -9.77 -7.08
CA GLY A 98 0.53 -10.39 -5.93
C GLY A 98 -0.16 -9.35 -5.07
N PHE A 99 -1.28 -9.72 -4.44
CA PHE A 99 -2.02 -8.83 -3.54
C PHE A 99 -2.35 -9.56 -2.23
N VAL A 100 -1.93 -9.01 -1.10
CA VAL A 100 -2.30 -9.45 0.25
C VAL A 100 -3.33 -8.47 0.78
N PHE A 101 -4.57 -8.95 0.96
CA PHE A 101 -5.68 -8.13 1.47
C PHE A 101 -5.62 -7.94 2.98
N GLN A 102 -6.29 -6.90 3.47
CA GLN A 102 -6.26 -6.45 4.86
C GLN A 102 -6.75 -7.51 5.85
N ASP A 103 -7.82 -8.24 5.54
CA ASP A 103 -8.47 -9.19 6.47
C ASP A 103 -8.38 -10.64 5.98
N PRO A 104 -7.59 -11.49 6.66
CA PRO A 104 -7.47 -12.89 6.33
C PRO A 104 -8.75 -13.70 6.58
N MET A 105 -9.66 -13.20 7.40
CA MET A 105 -10.92 -13.89 7.72
C MET A 105 -11.92 -13.84 6.55
N THR A 106 -11.89 -12.75 5.79
CA THR A 106 -12.78 -12.56 4.63
C THR A 106 -12.12 -12.95 3.30
N SER A 107 -10.78 -12.97 3.26
CA SER A 107 -10.02 -13.27 2.03
C SER A 107 -9.84 -14.76 1.77
N LEU A 108 -9.70 -15.57 2.84
CA LEU A 108 -9.63 -17.02 2.69
C LEU A 108 -11.05 -17.63 2.67
N ASN A 109 -11.34 -18.41 1.64
CA ASN A 109 -12.62 -19.10 1.53
C ASN A 109 -12.70 -20.27 2.55
N PRO A 110 -13.63 -20.23 3.53
CA PRO A 110 -13.67 -21.22 4.62
C PRO A 110 -14.09 -22.62 4.18
N VAL A 111 -14.66 -22.79 3.00
CA VAL A 111 -15.14 -24.10 2.51
C VAL A 111 -14.10 -24.83 1.65
N PHE A 112 -12.97 -24.18 1.34
CA PHE A 112 -11.85 -24.80 0.62
C PHE A 112 -10.66 -25.00 1.55
N THR A 113 -9.92 -26.09 1.35
CA THR A 113 -8.67 -26.32 2.07
C THR A 113 -7.62 -25.27 1.67
N VAL A 114 -6.65 -25.02 2.55
CA VAL A 114 -5.55 -24.08 2.30
C VAL A 114 -4.77 -24.51 1.04
N GLY A 115 -4.49 -25.82 0.89
CA GLY A 115 -3.81 -26.31 -0.30
C GLY A 115 -4.57 -26.07 -1.59
N MET A 116 -5.92 -26.21 -1.60
CA MET A 116 -6.71 -25.89 -2.79
C MET A 116 -6.58 -24.43 -3.19
N GLN A 117 -6.60 -23.51 -2.21
CA GLN A 117 -6.52 -22.08 -2.46
C GLN A 117 -5.13 -21.64 -2.95
N ILE A 118 -4.04 -22.24 -2.45
CA ILE A 118 -2.69 -21.99 -2.96
C ILE A 118 -2.48 -22.60 -4.36
N MET A 119 -3.04 -23.78 -4.62
CA MET A 119 -2.91 -24.43 -5.93
C MET A 119 -3.71 -23.74 -7.04
N GLU A 120 -4.73 -22.96 -6.71
CA GLU A 120 -5.58 -22.30 -7.69
C GLU A 120 -4.78 -21.35 -8.62
N PRO A 121 -4.05 -20.34 -8.10
CA PRO A 121 -3.23 -19.46 -8.95
C PRO A 121 -2.13 -20.22 -9.71
N LEU A 122 -1.50 -21.23 -9.10
CA LEU A 122 -0.49 -22.06 -9.77
C LEU A 122 -1.04 -22.76 -11.02
N ARG A 123 -2.26 -23.26 -10.93
CA ARG A 123 -2.91 -23.93 -12.05
C ARG A 123 -3.46 -22.96 -13.09
N ALA A 124 -3.99 -21.83 -12.63
CA ALA A 124 -4.60 -20.82 -13.50
C ALA A 124 -3.54 -20.04 -14.31
N HIS A 125 -2.45 -19.62 -13.68
CA HIS A 125 -1.44 -18.74 -14.30
C HIS A 125 -0.20 -19.50 -14.80
N MET A 126 0.21 -20.58 -14.13
CA MET A 126 1.41 -21.33 -14.49
C MET A 126 1.11 -22.65 -15.22
N GLY A 127 -0.18 -23.02 -15.39
CA GLY A 127 -0.58 -24.24 -16.08
C GLY A 127 -0.14 -25.53 -15.38
N MET A 128 0.19 -25.49 -14.10
CA MET A 128 0.70 -26.65 -13.35
C MET A 128 -0.34 -27.76 -13.23
N GLY A 129 0.07 -28.99 -13.43
CA GLY A 129 -0.74 -30.17 -13.11
C GLY A 129 -0.95 -30.31 -11.59
N LYS A 130 -1.98 -31.07 -11.18
CA LYS A 130 -2.39 -31.20 -9.76
C LYS A 130 -1.23 -31.61 -8.82
N ALA A 131 -0.41 -32.59 -9.23
CA ALA A 131 0.71 -33.07 -8.40
C ALA A 131 1.81 -32.01 -8.26
N GLN A 132 2.15 -31.32 -9.34
CA GLN A 132 3.11 -30.23 -9.38
C GLN A 132 2.65 -29.04 -8.51
N ALA A 133 1.39 -28.61 -8.70
CA ALA A 133 0.80 -27.51 -7.92
C ALA A 133 0.78 -27.85 -6.42
N ARG A 134 0.50 -29.13 -6.05
CA ARG A 134 0.52 -29.54 -4.66
C ARG A 134 1.93 -29.48 -4.04
N ALA A 135 2.94 -29.97 -4.77
CA ALA A 135 4.33 -29.88 -4.32
C ALA A 135 4.76 -28.42 -4.13
N ARG A 136 4.46 -27.55 -5.11
CA ARG A 136 4.77 -26.12 -5.00
C ARG A 136 4.01 -25.44 -3.87
N ALA A 137 2.75 -25.79 -3.64
CA ALA A 137 1.97 -25.28 -2.52
C ALA A 137 2.58 -25.65 -1.16
N GLN A 138 3.15 -26.86 -1.04
CA GLN A 138 3.90 -27.25 0.17
C GLN A 138 5.15 -26.38 0.35
N GLU A 139 5.96 -26.22 -0.70
CA GLU A 139 7.15 -25.35 -0.65
C GLU A 139 6.81 -23.90 -0.25
N LEU A 140 5.68 -23.36 -0.75
CA LEU A 140 5.21 -22.02 -0.37
C LEU A 140 4.81 -21.94 1.10
N LEU A 141 4.13 -22.95 1.64
CA LEU A 141 3.83 -23.00 3.08
C LEU A 141 5.10 -23.09 3.94
N GLU A 142 6.08 -23.87 3.50
CA GLU A 142 7.40 -23.96 4.15
C GLU A 142 8.13 -22.60 4.07
N LEU A 143 8.10 -21.95 2.91
CA LEU A 143 8.72 -20.63 2.68
C LEU A 143 8.17 -19.54 3.61
N VAL A 144 6.85 -19.56 3.86
CA VAL A 144 6.22 -18.62 4.82
C VAL A 144 6.26 -19.10 6.27
N GLY A 145 6.96 -20.22 6.55
CA GLY A 145 7.18 -20.71 7.90
C GLY A 145 5.95 -21.37 8.56
N ILE A 146 5.11 -22.06 7.79
CA ILE A 146 4.03 -22.90 8.34
C ILE A 146 4.60 -24.27 8.73
N PRO A 147 4.56 -24.66 10.02
CA PRO A 147 5.06 -25.95 10.47
C PRO A 147 4.17 -27.10 9.98
N GLY A 148 4.77 -28.23 9.56
CA GLY A 148 4.02 -29.38 9.05
C GLY A 148 3.29 -29.11 7.74
N ALA A 149 3.89 -28.36 6.82
CA ALA A 149 3.28 -27.85 5.59
C ALA A 149 2.56 -28.94 4.75
N ALA A 150 3.13 -30.15 4.64
CA ALA A 150 2.55 -31.25 3.88
C ALA A 150 1.16 -31.68 4.39
N ASP A 151 0.98 -31.77 5.70
CA ASP A 151 -0.29 -32.14 6.33
C ASP A 151 -1.27 -30.96 6.31
N ARG A 152 -0.76 -29.75 6.55
CA ARG A 152 -1.52 -28.49 6.59
C ARG A 152 -2.19 -28.11 5.27
N LEU A 153 -1.73 -28.62 4.14
CA LEU A 153 -2.39 -28.45 2.85
C LEU A 153 -3.85 -28.93 2.83
N ASN A 154 -4.18 -29.91 3.68
CA ASN A 154 -5.52 -30.49 3.76
C ASN A 154 -6.42 -29.81 4.79
N ASP A 155 -5.85 -28.92 5.61
CA ASP A 155 -6.59 -28.19 6.63
C ASP A 155 -7.37 -27.02 6.05
N TYR A 156 -8.43 -26.62 6.74
CA TYR A 156 -9.28 -25.50 6.40
C TYR A 156 -8.81 -24.21 7.14
N PRO A 157 -9.13 -23.01 6.63
CA PRO A 157 -8.69 -21.74 7.25
C PRO A 157 -9.03 -21.62 8.74
N HIS A 158 -10.17 -22.15 9.19
CA HIS A 158 -10.58 -22.08 10.60
C HIS A 158 -9.69 -22.89 11.55
N GLN A 159 -8.88 -23.80 11.03
CA GLN A 159 -7.91 -24.61 11.81
C GLN A 159 -6.57 -23.90 12.02
N PHE A 160 -6.39 -22.70 11.43
CA PHE A 160 -5.19 -21.87 11.53
C PHE A 160 -5.41 -20.69 12.49
N SER A 161 -4.36 -20.32 13.22
CA SER A 161 -4.33 -19.07 13.99
C SER A 161 -4.37 -17.83 13.05
N GLY A 162 -4.63 -16.64 13.59
CA GLY A 162 -4.63 -15.40 12.80
C GLY A 162 -3.33 -15.18 12.03
N GLY A 163 -2.19 -15.29 12.72
CA GLY A 163 -0.87 -15.17 12.09
C GLY A 163 -0.57 -16.26 11.05
N MET A 164 -1.05 -17.49 11.26
CA MET A 164 -0.92 -18.55 10.26
C MET A 164 -1.78 -18.28 9.02
N ARG A 165 -3.01 -17.77 9.18
CA ARG A 165 -3.85 -17.37 8.04
C ARG A 165 -3.21 -16.25 7.24
N GLN A 166 -2.59 -15.27 7.93
CA GLN A 166 -1.83 -14.21 7.28
C GLN A 166 -0.67 -14.76 6.44
N ARG A 167 0.10 -15.72 6.98
CA ARG A 167 1.18 -16.41 6.25
C ARG A 167 0.64 -17.17 5.04
N VAL A 168 -0.52 -17.80 5.15
CA VAL A 168 -1.21 -18.46 4.02
C VAL A 168 -1.60 -17.47 2.93
N MET A 169 -2.13 -16.29 3.28
CA MET A 169 -2.43 -15.24 2.28
C MET A 169 -1.17 -14.75 1.58
N ILE A 170 -0.08 -14.57 2.32
CA ILE A 170 1.22 -14.24 1.72
C ILE A 170 1.66 -15.36 0.76
N ALA A 171 1.54 -16.63 1.15
CA ALA A 171 1.86 -17.77 0.27
C ALA A 171 1.03 -17.78 -1.02
N ILE A 172 -0.27 -17.47 -0.94
CA ILE A 172 -1.15 -17.36 -2.12
C ILE A 172 -0.69 -16.20 -3.02
N ALA A 173 -0.39 -15.04 -2.45
CA ALA A 173 0.06 -13.87 -3.19
C ALA A 173 1.42 -14.08 -3.87
N LEU A 174 2.27 -14.94 -3.31
CA LEU A 174 3.60 -15.30 -3.84
C LEU A 174 3.57 -16.50 -4.80
N ALA A 175 2.44 -17.17 -4.98
CA ALA A 175 2.37 -18.47 -5.65
C ALA A 175 3.00 -18.48 -7.05
N CYS A 176 2.84 -17.40 -7.80
CA CYS A 176 3.32 -17.27 -9.17
C CYS A 176 4.63 -16.46 -9.31
N ASP A 177 5.41 -16.35 -8.25
CA ASP A 177 6.67 -15.59 -8.22
C ASP A 177 6.50 -14.14 -8.77
N PRO A 178 5.62 -13.33 -8.16
CA PRO A 178 5.28 -12.00 -8.68
C PRO A 178 6.48 -11.04 -8.63
N LYS A 179 6.55 -10.09 -9.57
CA LYS A 179 7.55 -9.01 -9.55
C LYS A 179 7.22 -7.91 -8.55
N VAL A 180 5.93 -7.72 -8.27
CA VAL A 180 5.43 -6.74 -7.30
C VAL A 180 4.48 -7.44 -6.33
N LEU A 181 4.64 -7.17 -5.05
CA LEU A 181 3.69 -7.57 -4.01
C LEU A 181 3.08 -6.33 -3.38
N ILE A 182 1.76 -6.21 -3.43
CA ILE A 182 1.00 -5.19 -2.72
C ILE A 182 0.47 -5.81 -1.43
N ALA A 183 0.86 -5.26 -0.29
CA ALA A 183 0.42 -5.72 1.02
C ALA A 183 -0.42 -4.62 1.70
N ASP A 184 -1.74 -4.83 1.75
CA ASP A 184 -2.69 -3.87 2.32
C ASP A 184 -2.94 -4.19 3.79
N GLU A 185 -2.32 -3.40 4.66
CA GLU A 185 -2.36 -3.52 6.12
C GLU A 185 -2.11 -4.96 6.63
N PRO A 186 -1.04 -5.63 6.20
CA PRO A 186 -0.89 -7.08 6.40
C PRO A 186 -0.63 -7.49 7.86
N THR A 187 -0.51 -6.53 8.76
CA THR A 187 -0.28 -6.76 10.20
C THR A 187 -1.41 -6.24 11.08
N THR A 188 -2.45 -5.65 10.50
CA THR A 188 -3.61 -5.16 11.25
C THR A 188 -4.34 -6.32 11.93
N ALA A 189 -4.78 -6.11 13.18
CA ALA A 189 -5.42 -7.10 14.05
C ALA A 189 -4.54 -8.28 14.49
N LEU A 190 -3.21 -8.21 14.30
CA LEU A 190 -2.27 -9.16 14.87
C LEU A 190 -1.64 -8.61 16.15
N ASP A 191 -1.27 -9.50 17.07
CA ASP A 191 -0.48 -9.10 18.22
C ASP A 191 0.94 -8.66 17.81
N VAL A 192 1.58 -7.84 18.67
CA VAL A 192 2.88 -7.21 18.37
C VAL A 192 3.97 -8.24 18.01
N THR A 193 3.94 -9.40 18.64
CA THR A 193 4.93 -10.47 18.39
C THR A 193 4.75 -11.08 17.01
N ILE A 194 3.52 -11.37 16.62
CA ILE A 194 3.21 -11.90 15.28
C ILE A 194 3.44 -10.84 14.22
N GLN A 195 3.11 -9.57 14.50
CA GLN A 195 3.42 -8.45 13.62
C GLN A 195 4.92 -8.39 13.29
N ALA A 196 5.80 -8.42 14.30
CA ALA A 196 7.25 -8.44 14.10
C ALA A 196 7.70 -9.63 13.23
N GLN A 197 7.13 -10.83 13.46
CA GLN A 197 7.44 -12.01 12.66
C GLN A 197 7.00 -11.88 11.19
N ILE A 198 5.86 -11.23 10.90
CA ILE A 198 5.40 -10.99 9.52
C ILE A 198 6.31 -9.95 8.84
N ILE A 199 6.75 -8.92 9.57
CA ILE A 199 7.67 -7.92 9.05
C ILE A 199 9.00 -8.56 8.64
N GLU A 200 9.62 -9.36 9.51
CA GLU A 200 10.85 -10.06 9.20
C GLU A 200 10.68 -11.05 8.05
N LEU A 201 9.58 -11.81 8.03
CA LEU A 201 9.24 -12.69 6.90
C LEU A 201 9.21 -11.92 5.58
N MET A 202 8.57 -10.75 5.55
CA MET A 202 8.45 -9.96 4.32
C MET A 202 9.78 -9.38 3.85
N LYS A 203 10.66 -8.96 4.77
CA LYS A 203 12.04 -8.55 4.44
C LYS A 203 12.81 -9.71 3.80
N ASP A 204 12.79 -10.87 4.43
CA ASP A 204 13.45 -12.09 3.94
C ASP A 204 12.94 -12.49 2.55
N LEU A 205 11.61 -12.44 2.35
CA LEU A 205 11.00 -12.79 1.06
C LEU A 205 11.36 -11.79 -0.04
N ARG A 206 11.33 -10.48 0.26
CA ARG A 206 11.77 -9.43 -0.68
C ARG A 206 13.21 -9.68 -1.13
N ASP A 207 14.10 -9.92 -0.19
CA ASP A 207 15.53 -10.08 -0.47
C ASP A 207 15.82 -11.39 -1.21
N LYS A 208 15.13 -12.48 -0.87
CA LYS A 208 15.30 -13.80 -1.53
C LYS A 208 14.72 -13.85 -2.94
N LEU A 209 13.58 -13.20 -3.16
CA LEU A 209 12.84 -13.24 -4.42
C LEU A 209 13.17 -12.06 -5.35
N GLY A 210 13.83 -11.02 -4.84
CA GLY A 210 14.15 -9.81 -5.60
C GLY A 210 12.93 -9.01 -6.05
N MET A 211 11.77 -9.20 -5.40
CA MET A 211 10.53 -8.52 -5.75
C MET A 211 10.46 -7.11 -5.17
N ALA A 212 9.72 -6.22 -5.85
CA ALA A 212 9.33 -4.94 -5.28
C ALA A 212 8.09 -5.10 -4.39
N VAL A 213 7.97 -4.26 -3.35
CA VAL A 213 6.86 -4.33 -2.40
C VAL A 213 6.21 -2.95 -2.23
N ILE A 214 4.88 -2.89 -2.28
CA ILE A 214 4.10 -1.75 -1.80
C ILE A 214 3.47 -2.18 -0.46
N TRP A 215 3.86 -1.52 0.62
CA TRP A 215 3.37 -1.81 1.96
C TRP A 215 2.47 -0.69 2.45
N ILE A 216 1.18 -0.98 2.57
CA ILE A 216 0.20 -0.04 3.10
C ILE A 216 0.04 -0.27 4.59
N THR A 217 0.13 0.80 5.38
CA THR A 217 -0.14 0.77 6.81
C THR A 217 -0.46 2.16 7.35
N HIS A 218 -1.04 2.24 8.52
CA HIS A 218 -1.13 3.47 9.32
C HIS A 218 -0.01 3.54 10.38
N ASP A 219 0.80 2.49 10.52
CA ASP A 219 1.91 2.42 11.49
C ASP A 219 3.22 2.92 10.86
N LEU A 220 3.59 4.16 11.20
CA LEU A 220 4.84 4.77 10.76
C LEU A 220 6.08 4.11 11.37
N GLY A 221 5.95 3.44 12.53
CA GLY A 221 7.05 2.69 13.15
C GLY A 221 7.49 1.52 12.27
N VAL A 222 6.52 0.78 11.73
CA VAL A 222 6.79 -0.30 10.76
C VAL A 222 7.47 0.26 9.52
N ILE A 223 6.97 1.36 8.97
CA ILE A 223 7.52 1.96 7.75
C ILE A 223 8.95 2.46 7.97
N ALA A 224 9.25 3.06 9.13
CA ALA A 224 10.60 3.49 9.47
C ALA A 224 11.62 2.35 9.44
N GLU A 225 11.17 1.13 9.73
CA GLU A 225 12.01 -0.08 9.81
C GLU A 225 12.25 -0.74 8.45
N ILE A 226 11.23 -0.75 7.57
CA ILE A 226 11.27 -1.60 6.37
C ILE A 226 11.33 -0.86 5.05
N ALA A 227 10.84 0.39 4.98
CA ALA A 227 10.69 1.07 3.71
C ALA A 227 11.97 1.74 3.23
N ASP A 228 12.14 1.75 1.92
CA ASP A 228 13.18 2.54 1.25
C ASP A 228 12.69 3.97 1.04
N ARG A 229 11.44 4.12 0.60
CA ARG A 229 10.75 5.39 0.34
C ARG A 229 9.34 5.35 0.88
N VAL A 230 8.79 6.50 1.22
CA VAL A 230 7.45 6.63 1.81
C VAL A 230 6.61 7.60 1.00
N MET A 231 5.37 7.21 0.75
CA MET A 231 4.32 8.02 0.16
C MET A 231 3.23 8.28 1.20
N VAL A 232 2.99 9.53 1.53
CA VAL A 232 1.97 9.96 2.49
C VAL A 232 0.72 10.40 1.75
N MET A 233 -0.42 9.79 2.07
CA MET A 233 -1.70 10.08 1.44
C MET A 233 -2.68 10.76 2.40
N TYR A 234 -3.38 11.79 1.91
CA TYR A 234 -4.46 12.49 2.61
C TYR A 234 -5.53 12.96 1.64
N GLY A 235 -6.82 12.73 1.95
CA GLY A 235 -7.94 13.16 1.10
C GLY A 235 -7.86 12.64 -0.35
N GLY A 236 -7.39 11.42 -0.54
CA GLY A 236 -7.22 10.80 -1.86
C GLY A 236 -6.03 11.33 -2.66
N GLN A 237 -5.16 12.15 -2.09
CA GLN A 237 -3.99 12.75 -2.76
C GLN A 237 -2.68 12.29 -2.12
N VAL A 238 -1.59 12.30 -2.90
CA VAL A 238 -0.23 12.21 -2.37
C VAL A 238 0.17 13.60 -1.88
N VAL A 239 0.35 13.75 -0.58
CA VAL A 239 0.69 15.04 0.03
C VAL A 239 2.19 15.20 0.29
N GLU A 240 2.92 14.10 0.42
CA GLU A 240 4.38 14.10 0.55
C GLU A 240 4.95 12.75 0.15
N GLN A 241 6.13 12.75 -0.48
CA GLN A 241 6.87 11.56 -0.83
C GLN A 241 8.36 11.83 -0.68
N ALA A 242 9.08 10.90 -0.03
CA ALA A 242 10.51 11.04 0.19
C ALA A 242 11.18 9.69 0.51
N PRO A 243 12.51 9.56 0.41
CA PRO A 243 13.27 8.50 1.04
C PRO A 243 12.92 8.44 2.54
N VAL A 244 12.79 7.23 3.11
CA VAL A 244 12.29 7.06 4.48
C VAL A 244 13.08 7.91 5.49
N LYS A 245 14.41 7.91 5.42
CA LYS A 245 15.27 8.67 6.33
C LYS A 245 15.03 10.18 6.26
N GLU A 246 14.80 10.70 5.04
CA GLU A 246 14.55 12.12 4.83
C GLU A 246 13.15 12.51 5.33
N LEU A 247 12.12 11.70 5.05
CA LEU A 247 10.77 11.95 5.56
C LEU A 247 10.72 12.06 7.09
N PHE A 248 11.39 11.14 7.79
CA PHE A 248 11.44 11.16 9.27
C PHE A 248 12.29 12.29 9.84
N ARG A 249 13.37 12.66 9.14
CA ARG A 249 14.30 13.71 9.59
C ARG A 249 13.79 15.13 9.32
N ASN A 250 13.18 15.34 8.16
CA ASN A 250 12.85 16.66 7.62
C ASN A 250 11.48 16.67 6.90
N PRO A 251 10.38 16.27 7.56
CA PRO A 251 9.06 16.24 6.93
C PRO A 251 8.64 17.65 6.50
N GLN A 252 8.14 17.77 5.28
CA GLN A 252 7.75 19.06 4.70
C GLN A 252 6.26 19.35 4.85
N HIS A 253 5.39 18.36 4.62
CA HIS A 253 3.96 18.60 4.73
C HIS A 253 3.50 18.66 6.20
N PRO A 254 2.67 19.65 6.62
CA PRO A 254 2.18 19.75 8.00
C PRO A 254 1.43 18.50 8.50
N TYR A 255 0.72 17.81 7.63
CA TYR A 255 0.08 16.53 7.96
C TYR A 255 1.09 15.45 8.31
N THR A 256 2.17 15.30 7.54
CA THR A 256 3.25 14.35 7.84
C THR A 256 3.90 14.65 9.18
N ARG A 257 4.15 15.92 9.47
CA ARG A 257 4.67 16.36 10.81
C ARG A 257 3.72 15.94 11.92
N ALA A 258 2.42 16.18 11.74
CA ALA A 258 1.39 15.79 12.70
C ALA A 258 1.34 14.25 12.88
N LEU A 259 1.37 13.47 11.81
CA LEU A 259 1.43 12.01 11.88
C LEU A 259 2.65 11.51 12.66
N LEU A 260 3.83 12.07 12.41
CA LEU A 260 5.06 11.68 13.11
C LEU A 260 5.00 11.98 14.63
N THR A 261 4.25 13.00 15.05
CA THR A 261 4.05 13.28 16.49
C THR A 261 3.12 12.29 17.19
N THR A 262 2.35 11.52 16.45
CA THR A 262 1.47 10.47 17.02
C THR A 262 2.23 9.16 17.30
N VAL A 263 3.44 8.99 16.76
CA VAL A 263 4.28 7.81 16.98
C VAL A 263 4.84 7.84 18.42
N PRO A 264 4.58 6.82 19.26
CA PRO A 264 5.12 6.81 20.62
C PRO A 264 6.65 6.75 20.59
N SER A 265 7.34 7.74 21.20
CA SER A 265 8.78 7.65 21.37
C SER A 265 9.11 6.94 22.67
N VAL A 266 10.02 5.95 22.60
CA VAL A 266 10.48 5.17 23.78
C VAL A 266 11.20 6.04 24.81
N SER A 267 11.68 7.23 24.40
CA SER A 267 12.46 8.14 25.23
C SER A 267 11.65 9.26 25.90
N ALA A 268 10.37 9.41 25.57
CA ALA A 268 9.53 10.44 26.18
C ALA A 268 9.02 9.94 27.55
N GLU A 269 9.38 10.68 28.62
CA GLU A 269 8.86 10.46 29.95
C GLU A 269 7.35 10.20 29.96
N ARG A 270 6.90 9.25 30.79
CA ARG A 270 5.54 8.70 30.92
C ARG A 270 4.38 9.69 31.08
N ALA A 271 4.61 10.99 30.94
CA ALA A 271 3.66 12.07 31.29
C ALA A 271 3.11 12.91 30.12
N ARG A 272 3.51 12.67 28.85
CA ARG A 272 2.93 13.44 27.74
C ARG A 272 1.71 12.70 27.17
N ARG A 273 0.54 13.40 27.20
CA ARG A 273 -0.66 12.98 26.46
C ARG A 273 -0.27 12.69 25.01
N LEU A 274 -0.73 11.56 24.47
CA LEU A 274 -0.59 11.26 23.04
C LEU A 274 -1.15 12.42 22.25
N THR A 275 -0.35 12.99 21.36
CA THR A 275 -0.80 14.05 20.46
C THR A 275 -1.72 13.43 19.42
N VAL A 276 -2.94 13.91 19.33
CA VAL A 276 -3.93 13.46 18.33
C VAL A 276 -4.07 14.56 17.28
N ILE A 277 -4.19 14.21 16.04
CA ILE A 277 -4.53 15.16 14.97
C ILE A 277 -6.03 15.46 15.10
N GLU A 278 -6.37 16.67 15.55
CA GLU A 278 -7.76 17.08 15.78
C GLU A 278 -8.57 17.07 14.47
N GLY A 279 -9.87 16.79 14.58
CA GLY A 279 -10.81 16.72 13.46
C GLY A 279 -10.78 15.38 12.73
N GLN A 280 -11.51 15.29 11.62
CA GLN A 280 -11.62 14.09 10.79
C GLN A 280 -11.12 14.36 9.36
N PRO A 281 -10.57 13.34 8.66
CA PRO A 281 -10.28 13.46 7.24
C PRO A 281 -11.53 13.81 6.43
N PRO A 282 -11.42 14.67 5.39
CA PRO A 282 -12.57 15.05 4.59
C PRO A 282 -13.08 13.90 3.71
N ILE A 283 -14.39 13.81 3.56
CA ILE A 283 -15.02 13.02 2.49
C ILE A 283 -15.28 14.00 1.34
N LEU A 284 -14.57 13.82 0.23
CA LEU A 284 -14.63 14.75 -0.89
C LEU A 284 -15.77 14.40 -1.85
N GLY A 285 -16.78 15.27 -1.96
CA GLY A 285 -17.87 15.16 -2.92
C GLY A 285 -17.52 15.69 -4.34
N ALA A 286 -16.33 16.27 -4.51
CA ALA A 286 -15.78 16.76 -5.76
C ALA A 286 -14.25 16.63 -5.74
N ALA A 287 -13.62 16.75 -6.91
CA ALA A 287 -12.16 16.85 -6.99
C ALA A 287 -11.68 18.05 -6.16
N PRO A 288 -10.59 17.92 -5.39
CA PRO A 288 -10.11 18.98 -4.49
C PRO A 288 -9.58 20.18 -5.31
N ASP A 289 -10.19 21.34 -5.14
CA ASP A 289 -9.76 22.62 -5.71
C ASP A 289 -8.95 23.46 -4.74
N ALA A 290 -8.83 23.02 -3.49
CA ALA A 290 -8.13 23.65 -2.38
C ALA A 290 -7.36 22.60 -1.58
N CYS A 291 -6.43 23.04 -0.71
CA CYS A 291 -5.68 22.13 0.16
C CYS A 291 -6.63 21.31 1.05
N SER A 292 -6.65 20.00 0.88
CA SER A 292 -7.54 19.10 1.62
C SER A 292 -7.25 19.08 3.13
N PHE A 293 -6.03 19.41 3.55
CA PHE A 293 -5.63 19.44 4.97
C PHE A 293 -5.85 20.80 5.66
N ARG A 294 -6.26 21.88 4.95
CA ARG A 294 -6.35 23.27 5.45
C ARG A 294 -7.12 23.40 6.77
N ASP A 295 -8.22 22.67 6.93
CA ASP A 295 -9.11 22.80 8.10
C ASP A 295 -8.52 22.20 9.39
N ARG A 296 -7.46 21.39 9.26
CA ARG A 296 -6.71 20.75 10.35
C ARG A 296 -5.27 21.26 10.45
N CYS A 297 -4.88 22.19 9.60
CA CYS A 297 -3.50 22.64 9.44
C CYS A 297 -3.21 23.87 10.31
N SER A 298 -2.25 23.76 11.22
CA SER A 298 -1.78 24.91 12.03
C SER A 298 -1.06 25.99 11.23
N LEU A 299 -0.63 25.69 10.00
CA LEU A 299 0.05 26.60 9.07
C LEU A 299 -0.88 27.10 7.95
N ALA A 300 -2.21 26.86 8.06
CA ALA A 300 -3.15 27.25 7.01
C ALA A 300 -3.18 28.77 6.82
N GLU A 301 -3.18 29.19 5.56
CA GLU A 301 -3.30 30.59 5.15
C GLU A 301 -4.35 30.76 4.03
N PRO A 302 -4.78 31.99 3.72
CA PRO A 302 -5.92 32.23 2.79
C PRO A 302 -5.79 31.56 1.40
N ARG A 303 -4.57 31.42 0.89
CA ARG A 303 -4.36 30.73 -0.41
C ARG A 303 -4.65 29.23 -0.36
N CYS A 304 -4.47 28.58 0.81
CA CYS A 304 -4.79 27.17 0.99
C CYS A 304 -6.28 26.86 0.79
N ALA A 305 -7.15 27.86 0.98
CA ALA A 305 -8.59 27.76 0.72
C ALA A 305 -8.98 28.06 -0.73
N LYS A 306 -8.07 28.62 -1.53
CA LYS A 306 -8.33 29.09 -2.89
C LYS A 306 -7.69 28.22 -3.97
N SER A 307 -6.70 27.42 -3.60
CA SER A 307 -5.94 26.60 -4.55
C SER A 307 -5.40 25.37 -3.88
N ASN A 308 -5.46 24.23 -4.58
CA ASN A 308 -4.79 23.01 -4.19
C ASN A 308 -3.29 23.13 -4.49
N PRO A 309 -2.38 22.97 -3.51
CA PRO A 309 -0.95 23.07 -3.77
C PRO A 309 -0.48 21.92 -4.67
N PRO A 310 0.31 22.20 -5.73
CA PRO A 310 1.00 21.15 -6.43
C PRO A 310 2.09 20.55 -5.55
N ARG A 311 2.61 19.40 -5.92
CA ARG A 311 3.81 18.85 -5.27
C ARG A 311 5.04 19.65 -5.72
N PHE A 312 5.70 20.27 -4.78
CA PHE A 312 6.94 20.99 -4.96
C PHE A 312 8.14 20.11 -4.65
N ASP A 313 9.21 20.25 -5.41
CA ASP A 313 10.47 19.54 -5.21
C ASP A 313 11.29 20.23 -4.08
N PHE A 314 11.73 19.45 -3.11
CA PHE A 314 12.62 19.85 -2.01
C PHE A 314 14.03 19.27 -2.16
N GLY A 315 14.31 18.61 -3.28
CA GLY A 315 15.58 17.92 -3.55
C GLY A 315 15.63 16.50 -2.97
N ALA A 316 16.65 15.72 -3.36
CA ALA A 316 16.87 14.37 -2.84
C ALA A 316 15.65 13.41 -2.97
N GLU A 317 14.92 13.47 -4.08
CA GLU A 317 13.69 12.71 -4.33
C GLU A 317 12.58 12.97 -3.28
N HIS A 318 12.56 14.16 -2.70
CA HIS A 318 11.61 14.61 -1.72
C HIS A 318 10.67 15.65 -2.32
N ASP A 319 9.40 15.36 -2.40
CA ASP A 319 8.37 16.30 -2.85
C ASP A 319 7.21 16.39 -1.84
N ALA A 320 6.59 17.57 -1.75
CA ALA A 320 5.45 17.81 -0.86
C ALA A 320 4.49 18.87 -1.40
N ALA A 321 3.19 18.67 -1.13
CA ALA A 321 2.11 19.55 -1.58
C ALA A 321 1.79 20.63 -0.53
N CYS A 322 2.71 21.59 -0.30
CA CYS A 322 2.51 22.66 0.68
C CYS A 322 3.15 23.97 0.23
N PHE A 323 2.33 25.02 0.06
CA PHE A 323 2.82 26.37 -0.29
C PHE A 323 3.76 26.96 0.76
N VAL A 324 3.36 26.87 2.05
CA VAL A 324 4.06 27.51 3.17
C VAL A 324 5.46 26.97 3.36
N THR A 325 5.60 25.62 3.35
CA THR A 325 6.91 25.00 3.54
C THR A 325 7.80 25.15 2.32
N HIS A 326 7.23 25.20 1.11
CA HIS A 326 8.00 25.48 -0.11
C HIS A 326 8.60 26.88 -0.10
N GLU A 327 7.82 27.93 0.27
CA GLU A 327 8.37 29.29 0.40
C GLU A 327 9.44 29.41 1.48
N ALA A 328 9.21 28.74 2.63
CA ALA A 328 10.24 28.69 3.68
C ALA A 328 11.51 27.95 3.24
N HIS A 329 11.38 26.96 2.33
CA HIS A 329 12.52 26.26 1.73
C HIS A 329 13.30 27.19 0.79
N LEU A 330 12.61 27.89 -0.12
CA LEU A 330 13.25 28.84 -1.04
C LEU A 330 13.94 29.99 -0.31
N ALA A 331 13.39 30.46 0.80
CA ALA A 331 13.99 31.54 1.61
C ALA A 331 15.29 31.12 2.35
N ARG A 332 15.62 29.83 2.38
CA ARG A 332 16.84 29.29 3.02
C ARG A 332 17.97 28.96 2.02
N GLN A 333 17.64 28.94 0.72
CA GLN A 333 18.60 28.80 -0.38
C GLN A 333 19.21 30.16 -0.76
#